data_f8a0acb23420b8cd617ca8e861d9604e
#
_entry.id   f8a0acb23420b8cd617ca8e861d9604e
#
_cell.length_a   1.000
_cell.length_b   1.000
_cell.length_c   1.000
_cell.angle_alpha   90.00
_cell.angle_beta   90.00
_cell.angle_gamma   90.00
#
_symmetry.space_group_name_H-M   'P 1'
#
loop_
_entity.id
_entity.type
_entity.pdbx_description
1 polymer ?
#
loop_
_entity_poly.entity_id
_entity_poly.type
_entity_poly.pdbx_seq_one_letter_code
_entity_poly.pdbx_strand_id
1 'polypeptide(L)'
;MTDFVDLHCHALFRVDDGAENEDVMKNMLDIAYSNGTRHICFTPHFKIYEFYDEDEMYEQINRLNRRFKVACNYATEKYPDLNLYLGNEIMFHDEASESLFSKRCCFLNGSSYALVEFPPDSTGYAIENAVVKLLRKGIRPVIAHIERYPALIKDIALTKALKDCGALFQVNARAVTKFKFGKTAKFIKTVFGKELVDVVASDAHNDTSFTPDLSKAYAAISKNYGADYADKIFHHTPLSILMNEKIF
;
A
#
# COMPACT_ATOMS: atom_id res chain seq x y z
N MET A 1 16.39 16.44 3.20
CA MET A 1 15.52 15.54 4.00
C MET A 1 14.71 14.78 2.96
N THR A 2 14.67 13.46 3.01
CA THR A 2 13.95 12.67 1.98
C THR A 2 12.45 12.92 2.13
N ASP A 3 11.79 13.26 1.02
CA ASP A 3 10.34 13.42 0.97
C ASP A 3 9.70 12.02 0.91
N PHE A 4 8.99 11.61 1.95
CA PHE A 4 8.39 10.28 1.97
C PHE A 4 7.18 10.18 1.04
N VAL A 5 7.00 8.99 0.48
CA VAL A 5 5.84 8.59 -0.32
C VAL A 5 5.10 7.48 0.41
N ASP A 6 3.92 7.79 0.91
CA ASP A 6 3.05 6.80 1.55
C ASP A 6 2.10 6.20 0.51
N LEU A 7 2.39 4.97 0.09
CA LEU A 7 1.66 4.30 -0.99
C LEU A 7 0.41 3.56 -0.51
N HIS A 8 0.22 3.41 0.81
CA HIS A 8 -0.84 2.62 1.41
C HIS A 8 -1.38 3.33 2.66
N CYS A 9 -2.55 3.98 2.53
CA CYS A 9 -3.14 4.79 3.58
C CYS A 9 -4.67 4.85 3.48
N HIS A 10 -5.38 4.61 4.60
CA HIS A 10 -6.84 4.61 4.70
C HIS A 10 -7.37 5.92 5.29
N ALA A 11 -6.80 7.07 4.87
CA ALA A 11 -7.19 8.35 5.42
C ALA A 11 -8.44 8.97 4.77
N LEU A 12 -9.03 8.36 3.71
CA LEU A 12 -10.31 8.83 3.18
C LEU A 12 -11.44 8.51 4.16
N PHE A 13 -12.15 9.55 4.62
CA PHE A 13 -13.14 9.39 5.67
C PHE A 13 -14.43 8.71 5.20
N ARG A 14 -14.96 7.79 6.02
CA ARG A 14 -16.24 7.08 5.84
C ARG A 14 -16.37 6.35 4.50
N VAL A 15 -15.31 5.70 4.06
CA VAL A 15 -15.31 4.87 2.86
C VAL A 15 -14.99 3.41 3.16
N ASP A 16 -14.24 3.17 4.22
CA ASP A 16 -13.85 1.87 4.77
C ASP A 16 -13.68 1.97 6.31
N ASP A 17 -12.84 1.13 6.91
CA ASP A 17 -12.50 1.13 8.33
C ASP A 17 -11.36 2.09 8.72
N GLY A 18 -10.97 2.97 7.79
CA GLY A 18 -9.98 4.01 8.03
C GLY A 18 -10.55 5.22 8.79
N ALA A 19 -10.29 6.44 8.28
CA ALA A 19 -10.71 7.67 8.93
C ALA A 19 -12.23 7.73 9.18
N GLU A 20 -12.64 7.84 10.44
CA GLU A 20 -14.04 7.86 10.85
C GLU A 20 -14.80 9.09 10.33
N ASN A 21 -14.13 10.23 10.24
CA ASN A 21 -14.70 11.49 9.82
C ASN A 21 -13.65 12.42 9.19
N GLU A 22 -14.09 13.56 8.69
CA GLU A 22 -13.24 14.53 7.99
C GLU A 22 -12.15 15.10 8.90
N ASP A 23 -12.42 15.31 10.19
CA ASP A 23 -11.42 15.84 11.14
C ASP A 23 -10.30 14.82 11.38
N VAL A 24 -10.63 13.54 11.52
CA VAL A 24 -9.63 12.46 11.60
C VAL A 24 -8.78 12.39 10.34
N MET A 25 -9.38 12.50 9.14
CA MET A 25 -8.64 12.58 7.88
C MET A 25 -7.67 13.76 7.88
N LYS A 26 -8.11 14.96 8.28
CA LYS A 26 -7.26 16.16 8.35
C LYS A 26 -6.11 15.97 9.33
N ASN A 27 -6.38 15.42 10.51
CA ASN A 27 -5.34 15.11 11.50
C ASN A 27 -4.32 14.11 10.96
N MET A 28 -4.77 13.08 10.22
CA MET A 28 -3.87 12.12 9.57
C MET A 28 -2.97 12.81 8.54
N LEU A 29 -3.52 13.71 7.71
CA LEU A 29 -2.71 14.49 6.76
C LEU A 29 -1.70 15.39 7.47
N ASP A 30 -2.10 16.04 8.57
CA ASP A 30 -1.23 16.87 9.40
C ASP A 30 -0.07 16.06 10.00
N ILE A 31 -0.34 14.87 10.51
CA ILE A 31 0.67 13.94 11.04
C ILE A 31 1.63 13.52 9.93
N ALA A 32 1.13 13.06 8.78
CA ALA A 32 1.95 12.65 7.66
C ALA A 32 2.89 13.77 7.20
N TYR A 33 2.34 14.94 6.96
CA TYR A 33 3.11 16.11 6.51
C TYR A 33 4.19 16.52 7.51
N SER A 34 3.83 16.58 8.79
CA SER A 34 4.76 16.96 9.88
C SER A 34 5.92 15.97 10.04
N ASN A 35 5.72 14.71 9.66
CA ASN A 35 6.75 13.66 9.71
C ASN A 35 7.51 13.47 8.39
N GLY A 36 7.36 14.38 7.42
CA GLY A 36 8.16 14.42 6.19
C GLY A 36 7.52 13.76 4.98
N THR A 37 6.26 13.29 5.06
CA THR A 37 5.54 12.78 3.90
C THR A 37 5.10 13.92 2.98
N ARG A 38 5.36 13.78 1.67
CA ARG A 38 4.99 14.75 0.63
C ARG A 38 4.13 14.16 -0.49
N HIS A 39 3.97 12.84 -0.49
CA HIS A 39 3.12 12.12 -1.43
C HIS A 39 2.31 11.07 -0.67
N ILE A 40 0.99 11.09 -0.80
CA ILE A 40 0.10 10.11 -0.15
C ILE A 40 -0.84 9.54 -1.20
N CYS A 41 -0.83 8.23 -1.37
CA CYS A 41 -1.86 7.52 -2.12
C CYS A 41 -2.90 6.95 -1.14
N PHE A 42 -4.11 7.48 -1.21
CA PHE A 42 -5.22 6.87 -0.49
C PHE A 42 -5.60 5.55 -1.15
N THR A 43 -5.67 4.51 -0.36
CA THR A 43 -5.93 3.14 -0.84
C THR A 43 -7.01 2.46 0.00
N PRO A 44 -8.23 3.04 0.04
CA PRO A 44 -9.31 2.40 0.79
C PRO A 44 -9.57 0.99 0.25
N HIS A 45 -10.01 0.11 1.14
CA HIS A 45 -10.38 -1.26 0.80
C HIS A 45 -11.38 -1.31 -0.36
N PHE A 46 -11.13 -2.23 -1.28
CA PHE A 46 -12.02 -2.50 -2.40
C PHE A 46 -12.22 -4.00 -2.56
N LYS A 47 -13.37 -4.46 -2.06
CA LYS A 47 -13.78 -5.85 -2.06
C LYS A 47 -14.89 -6.04 -3.09
N ILE A 48 -14.52 -6.34 -4.32
CA ILE A 48 -15.44 -6.40 -5.47
C ILE A 48 -16.61 -7.36 -5.20
N TYR A 49 -16.36 -8.46 -4.50
CA TYR A 49 -17.36 -9.47 -4.16
C TYR A 49 -18.41 -9.03 -3.12
N GLU A 50 -18.21 -7.88 -2.47
CA GLU A 50 -19.19 -7.30 -1.54
C GLU A 50 -20.25 -6.46 -2.25
N PHE A 51 -20.05 -6.10 -3.54
CA PHE A 51 -21.04 -5.34 -4.30
C PHE A 51 -22.10 -6.28 -4.90
N TYR A 52 -23.36 -5.92 -4.69
CA TYR A 52 -24.49 -6.68 -5.22
C TYR A 52 -24.61 -6.56 -6.74
N ASP A 53 -24.34 -5.38 -7.27
CA ASP A 53 -24.38 -5.07 -8.70
C ASP A 53 -23.38 -3.97 -9.11
N GLU A 54 -23.38 -3.63 -10.40
CA GLU A 54 -22.49 -2.59 -10.94
C GLU A 54 -22.86 -1.19 -10.45
N ASP A 55 -24.13 -0.92 -10.21
CA ASP A 55 -24.59 0.40 -9.76
C ASP A 55 -24.09 0.71 -8.36
N GLU A 56 -24.12 -0.26 -7.45
CA GLU A 56 -23.55 -0.13 -6.11
C GLU A 56 -22.04 0.10 -6.16
N MET A 57 -21.33 -0.62 -7.01
CA MET A 57 -19.90 -0.42 -7.23
C MET A 57 -19.60 0.98 -7.77
N TYR A 58 -20.34 1.47 -8.74
CA TYR A 58 -20.19 2.84 -9.28
C TYR A 58 -20.49 3.90 -8.21
N GLU A 59 -21.50 3.69 -7.37
CA GLU A 59 -21.80 4.58 -6.26
C GLU A 59 -20.64 4.66 -5.27
N GLN A 60 -20.00 3.53 -4.95
CA GLN A 60 -18.78 3.50 -4.14
C GLN A 60 -17.65 4.29 -4.79
N ILE A 61 -17.35 4.08 -6.06
CA ILE A 61 -16.33 4.84 -6.79
C ILE A 61 -16.63 6.34 -6.76
N ASN A 62 -17.87 6.73 -6.97
CA ASN A 62 -18.30 8.12 -6.89
C ASN A 62 -18.12 8.69 -5.48
N ARG A 63 -18.38 7.89 -4.44
CA ARG A 63 -18.14 8.28 -3.04
C ARG A 63 -16.66 8.51 -2.78
N LEU A 64 -15.78 7.62 -3.25
CA LEU A 64 -14.34 7.78 -3.15
C LEU A 64 -13.87 9.09 -3.80
N ASN A 65 -14.30 9.37 -5.02
CA ASN A 65 -13.95 10.59 -5.74
C ASN A 65 -14.42 11.86 -5.03
N ARG A 66 -15.64 11.86 -4.47
CA ARG A 66 -16.15 13.00 -3.68
C ARG A 66 -15.29 13.25 -2.42
N ARG A 67 -14.92 12.18 -1.68
CA ARG A 67 -14.07 12.30 -0.48
C ARG A 67 -12.64 12.71 -0.83
N PHE A 68 -12.10 12.17 -1.89
CA PHE A 68 -10.78 12.55 -2.39
C PHE A 68 -10.71 14.04 -2.74
N LYS A 69 -11.74 14.59 -3.38
CA LYS A 69 -11.81 16.02 -3.66
C LYS A 69 -11.77 16.88 -2.40
N VAL A 70 -12.43 16.45 -1.32
CA VAL A 70 -12.36 17.15 -0.02
C VAL A 70 -10.94 17.14 0.53
N ALA A 71 -10.26 15.99 0.49
CA ALA A 71 -8.87 15.88 0.92
C ALA A 71 -7.93 16.77 0.10
N CYS A 72 -8.10 16.80 -1.23
CA CYS A 72 -7.31 17.65 -2.12
C CYS A 72 -7.50 19.13 -1.81
N ASN A 73 -8.74 19.58 -1.57
CA ASN A 73 -9.00 20.97 -1.21
C ASN A 73 -8.27 21.36 0.08
N TYR A 74 -8.35 20.52 1.12
CA TYR A 74 -7.64 20.75 2.38
C TYR A 74 -6.12 20.79 2.20
N ALA A 75 -5.56 19.83 1.46
CA ALA A 75 -4.12 19.79 1.20
C ALA A 75 -3.66 21.03 0.41
N THR A 76 -4.37 21.41 -0.64
CA THR A 76 -4.02 22.58 -1.46
C THR A 76 -4.02 23.88 -0.64
N GLU A 77 -4.96 24.02 0.29
CA GLU A 77 -5.06 25.20 1.15
C GLU A 77 -3.94 25.24 2.20
N LYS A 78 -3.62 24.12 2.82
CA LYS A 78 -2.75 24.07 4.00
C LYS A 78 -1.31 23.66 3.69
N TYR A 79 -1.10 22.79 2.71
CA TYR A 79 0.17 22.15 2.37
C TYR A 79 0.37 22.09 0.84
N PRO A 80 0.76 23.21 0.19
CA PRO A 80 0.83 23.30 -1.27
C PRO A 80 1.81 22.31 -1.94
N ASP A 81 2.77 21.76 -1.18
CA ASP A 81 3.74 20.76 -1.62
C ASP A 81 3.34 19.32 -1.26
N LEU A 82 2.17 19.10 -0.65
CA LEU A 82 1.61 17.78 -0.40
C LEU A 82 0.82 17.30 -1.61
N ASN A 83 1.28 16.23 -2.22
CA ASN A 83 0.65 15.61 -3.39
C ASN A 83 -0.22 14.43 -2.96
N LEU A 84 -1.49 14.46 -3.32
CA LEU A 84 -2.43 13.39 -3.03
C LEU A 84 -2.80 12.61 -4.28
N TYR A 85 -2.90 11.30 -4.13
CA TYR A 85 -3.24 10.35 -5.17
C TYR A 85 -4.36 9.43 -4.69
N LEU A 86 -5.06 8.79 -5.62
CA LEU A 86 -6.11 7.82 -5.32
C LEU A 86 -5.75 6.47 -5.93
N GLY A 87 -5.95 5.44 -5.16
CA GLY A 87 -5.87 4.03 -5.52
C GLY A 87 -6.86 3.24 -4.70
N ASN A 88 -6.70 1.92 -4.68
CA ASN A 88 -7.41 1.03 -3.78
C ASN A 88 -6.46 -0.05 -3.25
N GLU A 89 -6.67 -0.50 -2.02
CA GLU A 89 -6.22 -1.81 -1.56
C GLU A 89 -7.26 -2.86 -1.99
N ILE A 90 -6.86 -3.71 -2.92
CA ILE A 90 -7.78 -4.61 -3.60
C ILE A 90 -7.67 -6.00 -2.98
N MET A 91 -8.75 -6.46 -2.34
CA MET A 91 -8.82 -7.84 -1.89
C MET A 91 -8.92 -8.76 -3.11
N PHE A 92 -7.86 -9.56 -3.33
CA PHE A 92 -7.83 -10.50 -4.44
C PHE A 92 -8.78 -11.67 -4.18
N HIS A 93 -9.66 -11.91 -5.15
CA HIS A 93 -10.52 -13.08 -5.20
C HIS A 93 -10.57 -13.60 -6.64
N ASP A 94 -10.51 -14.93 -6.81
CA ASP A 94 -10.42 -15.52 -8.16
C ASP A 94 -11.60 -15.13 -9.06
N GLU A 95 -12.81 -15.10 -8.52
CA GLU A 95 -14.03 -14.72 -9.27
C GLU A 95 -14.10 -13.21 -9.55
N ALA A 96 -13.51 -12.40 -8.68
CA ALA A 96 -13.43 -10.94 -8.85
C ALA A 96 -12.29 -10.50 -9.80
N SER A 97 -11.43 -11.41 -10.22
CA SER A 97 -10.27 -11.11 -11.07
C SER A 97 -10.67 -10.49 -12.42
N GLU A 98 -11.81 -10.86 -13.01
CA GLU A 98 -12.30 -10.26 -14.24
C GLU A 98 -12.70 -8.80 -14.08
N SER A 99 -13.29 -8.43 -12.95
CA SER A 99 -13.63 -7.04 -12.63
C SER A 99 -12.39 -6.17 -12.38
N LEU A 100 -11.35 -6.73 -11.76
CA LEU A 100 -10.01 -6.13 -11.69
C LEU A 100 -9.46 -5.84 -13.09
N PHE A 101 -9.57 -6.80 -14.00
CA PHE A 101 -9.10 -6.67 -15.37
C PHE A 101 -9.90 -5.65 -16.19
N SER A 102 -11.15 -5.39 -15.83
CA SER A 102 -11.97 -4.34 -16.47
C SER A 102 -11.65 -2.92 -15.97
N LYS A 103 -10.65 -2.76 -15.09
CA LYS A 103 -10.25 -1.48 -14.48
C LYS A 103 -11.39 -0.76 -13.75
N ARG A 104 -12.31 -1.51 -13.15
CA ARG A 104 -13.44 -0.95 -12.40
C ARG A 104 -13.04 -0.45 -11.00
N CYS A 105 -11.83 -0.80 -10.53
CA CYS A 105 -11.21 -0.27 -9.32
C CYS A 105 -10.10 0.74 -9.67
N CYS A 106 -9.76 1.59 -8.71
CA CYS A 106 -8.67 2.54 -8.87
C CYS A 106 -7.33 1.83 -8.64
N PHE A 107 -6.55 1.59 -9.69
CA PHE A 107 -5.15 1.26 -9.56
C PHE A 107 -4.37 2.47 -9.02
N LEU A 108 -3.20 2.26 -8.45
CA LEU A 108 -2.41 3.31 -7.81
C LEU A 108 -2.19 4.48 -8.77
N ASN A 109 -2.88 5.60 -8.52
CA ASN A 109 -2.88 6.79 -9.38
C ASN A 109 -3.20 6.51 -10.87
N GLY A 110 -4.08 5.54 -11.14
CA GLY A 110 -4.41 5.16 -12.53
C GLY A 110 -3.26 4.50 -13.31
N SER A 111 -2.19 4.09 -12.63
CA SER A 111 -1.02 3.40 -13.19
C SER A 111 -1.34 1.95 -13.61
N SER A 112 -0.34 1.20 -14.04
CA SER A 112 -0.44 -0.25 -14.24
C SER A 112 -0.20 -1.06 -12.96
N TYR A 113 0.02 -0.40 -11.83
CA TYR A 113 0.28 -1.03 -10.55
C TYR A 113 -0.98 -1.11 -9.70
N ALA A 114 -1.24 -2.29 -9.14
CA ALA A 114 -2.35 -2.54 -8.23
C ALA A 114 -1.81 -2.95 -6.85
N LEU A 115 -2.26 -2.28 -5.79
CA LEU A 115 -2.02 -2.73 -4.43
C LEU A 115 -3.02 -3.85 -4.14
N VAL A 116 -2.50 -5.04 -3.87
CA VAL A 116 -3.29 -6.26 -3.75
C VAL A 116 -3.08 -6.89 -2.39
N GLU A 117 -4.16 -7.17 -1.70
CA GLU A 117 -4.15 -7.96 -0.48
C GLU A 117 -4.82 -9.33 -0.70
N PHE A 118 -4.50 -10.27 0.17
CA PHE A 118 -5.04 -11.64 0.18
C PHE A 118 -5.65 -11.96 1.55
N PRO A 119 -6.60 -12.89 1.62
CA PRO A 119 -7.03 -13.45 2.90
C PRO A 119 -5.80 -13.95 3.70
N PRO A 120 -5.76 -13.72 5.03
CA PRO A 120 -4.59 -14.06 5.86
C PRO A 120 -4.18 -15.53 5.83
N ASP A 121 -5.11 -16.42 5.52
CA ASP A 121 -4.91 -17.88 5.41
C ASP A 121 -4.57 -18.35 3.99
N SER A 122 -4.37 -17.44 3.05
CA SER A 122 -4.03 -17.76 1.67
C SER A 122 -2.80 -18.65 1.59
N THR A 123 -2.90 -19.69 0.76
CA THR A 123 -1.77 -20.59 0.51
C THR A 123 -0.74 -19.93 -0.40
N GLY A 124 0.51 -20.38 -0.35
CA GLY A 124 1.55 -19.90 -1.27
C GLY A 124 1.18 -20.10 -2.74
N TYR A 125 0.55 -21.23 -3.07
CA TYR A 125 0.05 -21.51 -4.41
C TYR A 125 -1.02 -20.51 -4.87
N ALA A 126 -1.94 -20.14 -3.98
CA ALA A 126 -2.98 -19.17 -4.32
C ALA A 126 -2.37 -17.79 -4.61
N ILE A 127 -1.40 -17.33 -3.79
CA ILE A 127 -0.69 -16.06 -4.00
C ILE A 127 0.09 -16.08 -5.33
N GLU A 128 0.84 -17.17 -5.60
CA GLU A 128 1.61 -17.33 -6.83
C GLU A 128 0.71 -17.31 -8.06
N ASN A 129 -0.39 -18.06 -8.04
CA ASN A 129 -1.35 -18.11 -9.14
C ASN A 129 -1.97 -16.72 -9.40
N ALA A 130 -2.33 -15.99 -8.35
CA ALA A 130 -2.84 -14.63 -8.45
C ALA A 130 -1.84 -13.68 -9.12
N VAL A 131 -0.58 -13.70 -8.66
CA VAL A 131 0.51 -12.89 -9.24
C VAL A 131 0.67 -13.19 -10.74
N VAL A 132 0.73 -14.47 -11.12
CA VAL A 132 0.86 -14.86 -12.53
C VAL A 132 -0.34 -14.39 -13.37
N LYS A 133 -1.57 -14.51 -12.85
CA LYS A 133 -2.79 -14.04 -13.53
C LYS A 133 -2.74 -12.51 -13.76
N LEU A 134 -2.37 -11.73 -12.75
CA LEU A 134 -2.27 -10.28 -12.84
C LEU A 134 -1.21 -9.85 -13.87
N LEU A 135 -0.01 -10.41 -13.77
CA LEU A 135 1.09 -10.10 -14.69
C LEU A 135 0.75 -10.43 -16.15
N ARG A 136 0.08 -11.56 -16.42
CA ARG A 136 -0.40 -11.92 -17.77
C ARG A 136 -1.40 -10.92 -18.35
N LYS A 137 -2.11 -10.18 -17.49
CA LYS A 137 -3.04 -9.12 -17.91
C LYS A 137 -2.38 -7.73 -17.95
N GLY A 138 -1.06 -7.66 -17.78
CA GLY A 138 -0.31 -6.40 -17.77
C GLY A 138 -0.48 -5.58 -16.49
N ILE A 139 -1.04 -6.18 -15.43
CA ILE A 139 -1.18 -5.56 -14.11
C ILE A 139 0.03 -5.95 -13.27
N ARG A 140 0.71 -4.96 -12.69
CA ARG A 140 1.88 -5.15 -11.83
C ARG A 140 1.45 -5.17 -10.38
N PRO A 141 1.45 -6.33 -9.71
CA PRO A 141 0.99 -6.41 -8.33
C PRO A 141 2.03 -5.85 -7.37
N VAL A 142 1.58 -4.95 -6.48
CA VAL A 142 2.24 -4.60 -5.23
C VAL A 142 1.52 -5.37 -4.14
N ILE A 143 2.16 -6.40 -3.60
CA ILE A 143 1.55 -7.21 -2.55
C ILE A 143 1.62 -6.45 -1.23
N ALA A 144 0.46 -6.12 -0.68
CA ALA A 144 0.31 -5.37 0.56
C ALA A 144 0.80 -6.19 1.76
N HIS A 145 1.42 -5.51 2.74
CA HIS A 145 1.80 -6.03 4.07
C HIS A 145 2.21 -7.51 4.11
N ILE A 146 3.24 -7.86 3.33
CA ILE A 146 3.68 -9.27 3.17
C ILE A 146 4.01 -9.98 4.49
N GLU A 147 4.30 -9.24 5.54
CA GLU A 147 4.53 -9.75 6.88
C GLU A 147 3.26 -10.29 7.58
N ARG A 148 2.08 -10.15 6.97
CA ARG A 148 0.82 -10.71 7.46
C ARG A 148 0.53 -12.12 6.91
N TYR A 149 1.25 -12.59 5.87
CA TYR A 149 0.96 -13.88 5.24
C TYR A 149 1.84 -15.00 5.79
N PRO A 150 1.25 -15.97 6.55
CA PRO A 150 1.99 -17.13 7.07
C PRO A 150 2.68 -17.95 5.99
N ALA A 151 2.13 -18.00 4.77
CA ALA A 151 2.72 -18.69 3.63
C ALA A 151 4.08 -18.10 3.24
N LEU A 152 4.18 -16.75 3.15
CA LEU A 152 5.43 -16.06 2.83
C LEU A 152 6.42 -16.08 4.00
N ILE A 153 5.92 -15.94 5.24
CA ILE A 153 6.76 -15.99 6.45
C ILE A 153 7.46 -17.33 6.59
N LYS A 154 6.81 -18.42 6.22
CA LYS A 154 7.34 -19.78 6.32
C LYS A 154 8.28 -20.14 5.18
N ASP A 155 8.09 -19.55 4.00
CA ASP A 155 8.79 -19.90 2.77
C ASP A 155 9.40 -18.67 2.10
N ILE A 156 10.66 -18.38 2.45
CA ILE A 156 11.41 -17.27 1.85
C ILE A 156 11.79 -17.55 0.39
N ALA A 157 11.87 -18.84 -0.02
CA ALA A 157 12.15 -19.18 -1.41
C ALA A 157 10.95 -18.81 -2.30
N LEU A 158 9.73 -19.08 -1.84
CA LEU A 158 8.52 -18.63 -2.51
C LEU A 158 8.50 -17.09 -2.62
N THR A 159 8.79 -16.38 -1.50
CA THR A 159 8.85 -14.90 -1.52
C THR A 159 9.83 -14.39 -2.57
N LYS A 160 11.02 -15.02 -2.67
CA LYS A 160 12.00 -14.67 -3.69
C LYS A 160 11.49 -14.99 -5.11
N ALA A 161 10.87 -16.14 -5.33
CA ALA A 161 10.35 -16.54 -6.63
C ALA A 161 9.27 -15.57 -7.14
N LEU A 162 8.36 -15.13 -6.27
CA LEU A 162 7.35 -14.11 -6.59
C LEU A 162 7.99 -12.78 -7.01
N LYS A 163 9.05 -12.36 -6.32
CA LYS A 163 9.85 -11.19 -6.67
C LYS A 163 10.48 -11.34 -8.05
N ASP A 164 11.13 -12.47 -8.30
CA ASP A 164 11.79 -12.79 -9.57
C ASP A 164 10.77 -12.84 -10.74
N CYS A 165 9.50 -13.17 -10.45
CA CYS A 165 8.39 -13.11 -11.43
C CYS A 165 7.90 -11.68 -11.72
N GLY A 166 8.27 -10.69 -10.91
CA GLY A 166 7.89 -9.27 -11.10
C GLY A 166 6.84 -8.73 -10.11
N ALA A 167 6.53 -9.46 -9.03
CA ALA A 167 5.74 -8.90 -7.93
C ALA A 167 6.58 -7.91 -7.12
N LEU A 168 5.95 -6.82 -6.68
CA LEU A 168 6.52 -5.87 -5.73
C LEU A 168 5.97 -6.16 -4.33
N PHE A 169 6.78 -5.86 -3.32
CA PHE A 169 6.44 -6.14 -1.92
C PHE A 169 6.36 -4.88 -1.08
N GLN A 170 5.23 -4.70 -0.42
CA GLN A 170 5.05 -3.66 0.58
C GLN A 170 5.08 -4.28 1.99
N VAL A 171 5.78 -3.61 2.92
CA VAL A 171 5.82 -3.89 4.36
C VAL A 171 5.28 -2.69 5.12
N ASN A 172 4.48 -2.92 6.16
CA ASN A 172 3.98 -1.85 6.99
C ASN A 172 5.08 -1.21 7.84
N ALA A 173 5.13 0.12 7.88
CA ALA A 173 6.08 0.88 8.70
C ALA A 173 6.05 0.46 10.17
N ARG A 174 4.83 0.23 10.70
CA ARG A 174 4.65 -0.27 12.07
C ARG A 174 5.30 -1.63 12.30
N ALA A 175 5.29 -2.52 11.32
CA ALA A 175 5.89 -3.84 11.45
C ALA A 175 7.41 -3.78 11.65
N VAL A 176 8.08 -2.82 11.00
CA VAL A 176 9.53 -2.58 11.14
C VAL A 176 9.93 -2.30 12.59
N THR A 177 9.10 -1.56 13.31
CA THR A 177 9.39 -1.11 14.68
C THR A 177 8.79 -1.99 15.77
N LYS A 178 7.68 -2.68 15.49
CA LYS A 178 6.90 -3.46 16.46
C LYS A 178 7.47 -4.85 16.71
N PHE A 179 7.80 -5.58 15.65
CA PHE A 179 8.22 -6.98 15.78
C PHE A 179 9.71 -7.09 16.14
N LYS A 180 10.02 -7.38 17.40
CA LYS A 180 11.39 -7.56 17.88
C LYS A 180 11.82 -9.02 17.91
N PHE A 181 10.89 -9.94 18.12
CA PHE A 181 11.12 -11.38 18.27
C PHE A 181 10.09 -12.22 17.52
N GLY A 182 10.40 -13.50 17.31
CA GLY A 182 9.51 -14.47 16.68
C GLY A 182 9.70 -14.61 15.17
N LYS A 183 8.81 -15.40 14.55
CA LYS A 183 8.91 -15.77 13.12
C LYS A 183 8.77 -14.55 12.21
N THR A 184 7.79 -13.69 12.48
CA THR A 184 7.56 -12.46 11.71
C THR A 184 8.76 -11.51 11.80
N ALA A 185 9.36 -11.32 12.99
CA ALA A 185 10.56 -10.49 13.12
C ALA A 185 11.75 -11.07 12.32
N LYS A 186 11.93 -12.40 12.34
CA LYS A 186 12.96 -13.07 11.53
C LYS A 186 12.70 -12.86 10.04
N PHE A 187 11.46 -13.02 9.60
CA PHE A 187 11.06 -12.79 8.20
C PHE A 187 11.35 -11.35 7.77
N ILE A 188 10.90 -10.36 8.54
CA ILE A 188 11.13 -8.93 8.28
C ILE A 188 12.64 -8.66 8.12
N LYS A 189 13.47 -9.12 9.06
CA LYS A 189 14.93 -8.99 8.96
C LYS A 189 15.49 -9.64 7.70
N THR A 190 14.94 -10.79 7.31
CA THR A 190 15.41 -11.53 6.13
C THR A 190 15.06 -10.81 4.83
N VAL A 191 13.82 -10.31 4.69
CA VAL A 191 13.37 -9.64 3.45
C VAL A 191 14.07 -8.29 3.26
N PHE A 192 14.30 -7.52 4.33
CA PHE A 192 15.11 -6.30 4.25
C PHE A 192 16.59 -6.60 3.99
N GLY A 193 17.19 -7.57 4.70
CA GLY A 193 18.60 -7.93 4.49
C GLY A 193 18.90 -8.54 3.11
N LYS A 194 17.88 -9.00 2.39
CA LYS A 194 17.97 -9.48 1.00
C LYS A 194 17.46 -8.47 -0.02
N GLU A 195 17.09 -7.27 0.40
CA GLU A 195 16.52 -6.19 -0.43
C GLU A 195 15.31 -6.63 -1.26
N LEU A 196 14.48 -7.50 -0.70
CA LEU A 196 13.26 -7.98 -1.38
C LEU A 196 12.09 -6.99 -1.25
N VAL A 197 12.15 -6.06 -0.29
CA VAL A 197 11.09 -5.06 -0.05
C VAL A 197 11.25 -3.90 -1.03
N ASP A 198 10.15 -3.50 -1.65
CA ASP A 198 10.10 -2.39 -2.61
C ASP A 198 9.51 -1.12 -2.03
N VAL A 199 8.59 -1.27 -1.09
CA VAL A 199 7.82 -0.18 -0.51
C VAL A 199 7.66 -0.40 0.99
N VAL A 200 7.89 0.64 1.78
CA VAL A 200 7.39 0.73 3.15
C VAL A 200 6.32 1.79 3.19
N ALA A 201 5.13 1.43 3.64
CA ALA A 201 3.98 2.33 3.72
C ALA A 201 3.33 2.26 5.11
N SER A 202 2.47 3.21 5.43
CA SER A 202 1.91 3.31 6.78
C SER A 202 0.84 2.28 7.07
N ASP A 203 -0.03 2.00 6.12
CA ASP A 203 -1.29 1.28 6.33
C ASP A 203 -2.11 1.95 7.45
N ALA A 204 -2.11 3.30 7.44
CA ALA A 204 -2.67 4.11 8.51
C ALA A 204 -4.19 4.18 8.42
N HIS A 205 -4.87 4.00 9.57
CA HIS A 205 -6.32 3.97 9.68
C HIS A 205 -6.89 5.07 10.59
N ASN A 206 -6.05 5.70 11.41
CA ASN A 206 -6.49 6.76 12.32
C ASN A 206 -5.33 7.68 12.73
N ASP A 207 -5.66 8.73 13.47
CA ASP A 207 -4.73 9.75 13.95
C ASP A 207 -4.12 9.48 15.33
N THR A 208 -4.34 8.29 15.90
CA THR A 208 -3.90 7.95 17.28
C THR A 208 -2.95 6.77 17.37
N SER A 209 -3.36 5.59 16.93
CA SER A 209 -2.63 4.34 17.11
C SER A 209 -2.09 3.72 15.81
N PHE A 210 -2.76 3.97 14.68
CA PHE A 210 -2.37 3.57 13.32
C PHE A 210 -2.14 4.81 12.46
N THR A 211 -1.17 5.62 12.88
CA THR A 211 -0.90 6.93 12.28
C THR A 211 -0.02 6.82 11.04
N PRO A 212 -0.12 7.77 10.09
CA PRO A 212 0.70 7.81 8.89
C PRO A 212 2.10 8.42 9.16
N ASP A 213 2.79 7.90 10.17
CA ASP A 213 4.18 8.28 10.52
C ASP A 213 5.17 7.24 9.99
N LEU A 214 5.89 7.61 8.93
CA LEU A 214 6.94 6.79 8.33
C LEU A 214 8.32 7.03 8.93
N SER A 215 8.51 8.11 9.67
CA SER A 215 9.82 8.61 10.10
C SER A 215 10.61 7.61 10.97
N LYS A 216 9.93 6.93 11.88
CA LYS A 216 10.56 5.93 12.77
C LYS A 216 11.00 4.68 12.02
N ALA A 217 10.20 4.23 11.05
CA ALA A 217 10.54 3.10 10.21
C ALA A 217 11.72 3.45 9.29
N TYR A 218 11.69 4.62 8.66
CA TYR A 218 12.81 5.13 7.86
C TYR A 218 14.12 5.17 8.65
N ALA A 219 14.10 5.76 9.85
CA ALA A 219 15.28 5.84 10.70
C ALA A 219 15.82 4.44 11.06
N ALA A 220 14.94 3.48 11.34
CA ALA A 220 15.33 2.11 11.64
C ALA A 220 15.94 1.39 10.43
N ILE A 221 15.35 1.53 9.25
CA ILE A 221 15.86 0.92 8.00
C ILE A 221 17.17 1.57 7.58
N SER A 222 17.25 2.90 7.58
CA SER A 222 18.47 3.64 7.23
C SER A 222 19.64 3.24 8.14
N LYS A 223 19.40 3.10 9.44
CA LYS A 223 20.42 2.67 10.40
C LYS A 223 20.91 1.23 10.18
N ASN A 224 20.01 0.30 9.85
CA ASN A 224 20.33 -1.13 9.83
C ASN A 224 20.71 -1.66 8.44
N TYR A 225 20.27 -1.00 7.36
CA TYR A 225 20.41 -1.48 5.98
C TYR A 225 20.96 -0.42 5.02
N GLY A 226 21.23 0.81 5.51
CA GLY A 226 21.79 1.91 4.72
C GLY A 226 20.76 2.93 4.25
N ALA A 227 21.21 4.17 4.10
CA ALA A 227 20.36 5.31 3.71
C ALA A 227 19.85 5.16 2.28
N ASP A 228 20.70 4.73 1.35
CA ASP A 228 20.34 4.57 -0.07
C ASP A 228 19.20 3.58 -0.26
N TYR A 229 19.23 2.46 0.49
CA TYR A 229 18.14 1.50 0.44
C TYR A 229 16.86 2.05 1.12
N ALA A 230 17.00 2.79 2.23
CA ALA A 230 15.86 3.46 2.83
C ALA A 230 15.23 4.48 1.87
N ASP A 231 16.02 5.35 1.23
CA ASP A 231 15.54 6.31 0.24
C ASP A 231 14.84 5.62 -0.94
N LYS A 232 15.40 4.49 -1.40
CA LYS A 232 14.80 3.70 -2.47
C LYS A 232 13.36 3.27 -2.13
N ILE A 233 13.13 2.68 -0.94
CA ILE A 233 11.85 2.05 -0.60
C ILE A 233 10.83 2.98 0.07
N PHE A 234 11.26 4.18 0.55
CA PHE A 234 10.36 5.20 1.12
C PHE A 234 10.08 6.36 0.17
N HIS A 235 10.88 6.51 -0.90
CA HIS A 235 10.73 7.61 -1.84
C HIS A 235 10.76 7.15 -3.30
N HIS A 236 11.91 6.65 -3.79
CA HIS A 236 12.11 6.45 -5.24
C HIS A 236 11.17 5.41 -5.83
N THR A 237 11.15 4.20 -5.28
CA THR A 237 10.29 3.13 -5.80
C THR A 237 8.79 3.44 -5.68
N PRO A 238 8.25 3.88 -4.51
CA PRO A 238 6.84 4.20 -4.43
C PRO A 238 6.44 5.41 -5.30
N LEU A 239 7.32 6.40 -5.51
CA LEU A 239 7.05 7.49 -6.44
C LEU A 239 6.99 7.00 -7.90
N SER A 240 7.95 6.17 -8.33
CA SER A 240 7.96 5.55 -9.66
C SER A 240 6.69 4.72 -9.92
N ILE A 241 6.16 4.01 -8.91
CA ILE A 241 4.87 3.30 -8.99
C ILE A 241 3.75 4.29 -9.31
N LEU A 242 3.65 5.39 -8.56
CA LEU A 242 2.61 6.42 -8.77
C LEU A 242 2.75 7.11 -10.13
N MET A 243 3.96 7.29 -10.62
CA MET A 243 4.24 7.88 -11.93
C MET A 243 4.15 6.87 -13.09
N ASN A 244 3.77 5.62 -12.81
CA ASN A 244 3.68 4.52 -13.77
C ASN A 244 5.00 4.23 -14.51
N GLU A 245 6.12 4.45 -13.85
CA GLU A 245 7.44 4.15 -14.39
C GLU A 245 7.77 2.65 -14.27
N LYS A 246 8.65 2.16 -15.14
CA LYS A 246 9.16 0.80 -15.06
C LYS A 246 10.20 0.71 -13.94
N ILE A 247 10.01 -0.23 -13.01
CA ILE A 247 10.94 -0.46 -11.89
C ILE A 247 12.02 -1.50 -12.25
N PHE A 248 11.78 -2.34 -13.28
CA PHE A 248 12.69 -3.37 -13.80
C PHE A 248 12.76 -3.30 -15.32
#